data_8cea659aba14c907b330431054d6d0af
#
_entry.id   8cea659aba14c907b330431054d6d0af
#
_cell.length_a   1.000
_cell.length_b   1.000
_cell.length_c   1.000
_cell.angle_alpha   90.00
_cell.angle_beta   90.00
_cell.angle_gamma   90.00
#
_symmetry.space_group_name_H-M   'P 1'
#
loop_
_entity.id
_entity.type
_entity.pdbx_description
1 polymer ?
#
loop_
_entity_poly.entity_id
_entity_poly.type
_entity_poly.pdbx_seq_one_letter_code
_entity_poly.pdbx_strand_id
1 'polypeptide(L)'
;MGIPVLIAHFGGRHSYLQLSLESAARFNTDVVLIGDGSNKSFWRNSWNSDLADIPKFRQFMDSYVKLSDYPDSYEMANWKRPFMMEAWMKEEGTERVFLLDSDVMSFADYSKEVAPQLPPECSATIMVTAGEQIVGDWWSSPHFSYWTREALEDLTTFIVAAYRDPNLRSKLESKYRWHIANGRPGGVCDMTMLYHWAAQNTGTVFNLAKVTHHSVADLGVGASTNYFEDEYEMRGGFKRMVFRNGIPYGFNKILRQEVRFWCLHCQGKAKGAMRFLGRPGLRAFFPDLYRIAQLQRAR
;
A
#
# COMPACT_ATOMS: atom_id res chain seq x y z
N MET A 1 -13.42 -6.44 19.57
CA MET A 1 -13.42 -5.44 18.49
C MET A 1 -12.48 -5.94 17.40
N GLY A 2 -12.74 -5.61 16.12
CA GLY A 2 -11.82 -5.92 15.03
C GLY A 2 -10.60 -5.01 15.06
N ILE A 3 -9.58 -5.36 14.28
CA ILE A 3 -8.42 -4.49 14.04
C ILE A 3 -8.87 -3.38 13.08
N PRO A 4 -8.68 -2.09 13.40
CA PRO A 4 -9.04 -0.99 12.51
C PRO A 4 -8.29 -1.04 11.18
N VAL A 5 -8.97 -0.58 10.13
CA VAL A 5 -8.42 -0.45 8.77
C VAL A 5 -8.26 1.02 8.46
N LEU A 6 -7.04 1.49 8.33
CA LEU A 6 -6.71 2.86 7.99
C LEU A 6 -6.52 3.01 6.49
N ILE A 7 -7.16 4.00 5.90
CA ILE A 7 -6.92 4.42 4.52
C ILE A 7 -6.38 5.85 4.57
N ALA A 8 -5.09 6.01 4.27
CA ALA A 8 -4.46 7.33 4.27
C ALA A 8 -4.58 7.98 2.89
N HIS A 9 -5.13 9.20 2.85
CA HIS A 9 -5.26 9.97 1.61
C HIS A 9 -5.23 11.47 1.90
N PHE A 10 -4.29 12.18 1.27
CA PHE A 10 -4.11 13.61 1.38
C PHE A 10 -4.32 14.27 0.01
N GLY A 11 -5.11 15.33 -0.01
CA GLY A 11 -5.42 16.09 -1.23
C GLY A 11 -6.65 15.61 -2.01
N GLY A 12 -7.80 16.22 -1.73
CA GLY A 12 -9.01 16.13 -2.54
C GLY A 12 -9.91 14.92 -2.28
N ARG A 13 -10.98 14.85 -3.08
CA ARG A 13 -12.02 13.82 -3.02
C ARG A 13 -12.07 13.08 -4.33
N HIS A 14 -11.44 11.93 -4.39
CA HIS A 14 -11.37 11.12 -5.59
C HIS A 14 -12.37 9.97 -5.57
N SER A 15 -12.99 9.64 -6.71
CA SER A 15 -13.95 8.53 -6.80
C SER A 15 -13.35 7.17 -6.45
N TYR A 16 -12.08 6.95 -6.73
CA TYR A 16 -11.38 5.71 -6.34
C TYR A 16 -11.21 5.59 -4.82
N LEU A 17 -11.00 6.71 -4.11
CA LEU A 17 -10.95 6.72 -2.64
C LEU A 17 -12.28 6.26 -2.04
N GLN A 18 -13.41 6.75 -2.58
CA GLN A 18 -14.73 6.30 -2.13
C GLN A 18 -14.91 4.80 -2.34
N LEU A 19 -14.54 4.28 -3.52
CA LEU A 19 -14.63 2.85 -3.82
C LEU A 19 -13.75 2.00 -2.89
N SER A 20 -12.54 2.49 -2.55
CA SER A 20 -11.66 1.84 -1.59
C SER A 20 -12.31 1.78 -0.21
N LEU A 21 -12.78 2.90 0.34
CA LEU A 21 -13.46 3.00 1.64
C LEU A 21 -14.71 2.10 1.69
N GLU A 22 -15.58 2.17 0.68
CA GLU A 22 -16.78 1.34 0.58
C GLU A 22 -16.45 -0.15 0.50
N SER A 23 -15.41 -0.53 -0.25
CA SER A 23 -15.01 -1.94 -0.35
C SER A 23 -14.46 -2.45 0.98
N ALA A 24 -13.65 -1.65 1.67
CA ALA A 24 -13.13 -2.00 2.99
C ALA A 24 -14.25 -2.16 4.02
N ALA A 25 -15.23 -1.25 4.04
CA ALA A 25 -16.36 -1.26 4.97
C ALA A 25 -17.37 -2.40 4.73
N ARG A 26 -17.32 -3.08 3.58
CA ARG A 26 -18.14 -4.29 3.35
C ARG A 26 -17.69 -5.50 4.15
N PHE A 27 -16.41 -5.55 4.47
CA PHE A 27 -15.78 -6.70 5.12
C PHE A 27 -15.28 -6.38 6.53
N ASN A 28 -14.94 -5.11 6.79
CA ASN A 28 -14.32 -4.68 8.05
C ASN A 28 -15.22 -3.65 8.75
N THR A 29 -15.37 -3.79 10.06
CA THR A 29 -16.31 -2.98 10.84
C THR A 29 -15.81 -1.59 11.18
N ASP A 30 -14.49 -1.43 11.30
CA ASP A 30 -13.83 -0.17 11.66
C ASP A 30 -12.88 0.28 10.55
N VAL A 31 -13.39 1.17 9.69
CA VAL A 31 -12.64 1.75 8.57
C VAL A 31 -12.52 3.25 8.78
N VAL A 32 -11.28 3.72 8.86
CA VAL A 32 -10.93 5.12 9.16
C VAL A 32 -10.23 5.75 7.97
N LEU A 33 -10.68 6.93 7.56
CA LEU A 33 -9.96 7.78 6.63
C LEU A 33 -9.00 8.68 7.40
N ILE A 34 -7.70 8.49 7.23
CA ILE A 34 -6.67 9.43 7.65
C ILE A 34 -6.53 10.46 6.51
N GLY A 35 -7.11 11.63 6.69
CA GLY A 35 -7.23 12.65 5.67
C GLY A 35 -6.67 14.01 6.08
N ASP A 36 -7.00 15.03 5.29
CA ASP A 36 -6.70 16.44 5.53
C ASP A 36 -7.97 17.30 5.42
N GLY A 37 -7.84 18.62 5.54
CA GLY A 37 -8.96 19.54 5.45
C GLY A 37 -9.77 19.45 4.14
N SER A 38 -9.18 18.98 3.06
CA SER A 38 -9.83 18.84 1.75
C SER A 38 -10.82 17.67 1.69
N ASN A 39 -10.64 16.64 2.53
CA ASN A 39 -11.45 15.42 2.54
C ASN A 39 -11.98 14.96 3.91
N LYS A 40 -11.79 15.77 4.96
CA LYS A 40 -12.18 15.48 6.37
C LYS A 40 -13.64 15.04 6.56
N SER A 41 -14.54 15.40 5.66
CA SER A 41 -15.97 15.03 5.70
C SER A 41 -16.35 14.01 4.62
N PHE A 42 -15.37 13.40 3.94
CA PHE A 42 -15.63 12.50 2.83
C PHE A 42 -16.05 11.10 3.30
N TRP A 43 -15.64 10.72 4.51
CA TRP A 43 -15.99 9.47 5.14
C TRP A 43 -16.53 9.72 6.56
N ARG A 44 -17.48 8.91 7.00
CA ARG A 44 -18.13 9.08 8.30
C ARG A 44 -17.18 8.99 9.49
N ASN A 45 -16.15 8.13 9.36
CA ASN A 45 -15.08 7.96 10.34
C ASN A 45 -13.77 8.51 9.73
N SER A 46 -13.58 9.81 9.86
CA SER A 46 -12.42 10.53 9.31
C SER A 46 -11.64 11.22 10.41
N TRP A 47 -10.34 11.06 10.38
CA TRP A 47 -9.41 11.80 11.22
C TRP A 47 -8.68 12.85 10.37
N ASN A 48 -8.68 14.13 10.84
CA ASN A 48 -8.09 15.25 10.11
C ASN A 48 -6.67 15.53 10.57
N SER A 49 -5.69 15.13 9.79
CA SER A 49 -4.26 15.30 10.07
C SER A 49 -3.79 16.76 10.17
N ASP A 50 -4.53 17.72 9.59
CA ASP A 50 -4.14 19.13 9.65
C ASP A 50 -4.29 19.73 11.07
N LEU A 51 -5.06 19.04 11.92
CA LEU A 51 -5.26 19.45 13.31
C LEU A 51 -4.24 18.81 14.27
N ALA A 52 -3.47 17.85 13.79
CA ALA A 52 -2.52 17.14 14.62
C ALA A 52 -1.16 17.85 14.67
N ASP A 53 -0.67 18.06 15.89
CA ASP A 53 0.71 18.47 16.12
C ASP A 53 1.60 17.24 16.24
N ILE A 54 2.47 17.01 15.25
CA ILE A 54 3.34 15.83 15.16
C ILE A 54 4.81 16.23 15.19
N PRO A 55 5.40 16.34 16.41
CA PRO A 55 6.78 16.77 16.58
C PRO A 55 7.78 15.94 15.78
N LYS A 56 7.57 14.60 15.71
CA LYS A 56 8.44 13.69 14.97
C LYS A 56 8.42 13.98 13.45
N PHE A 57 7.26 14.34 12.87
CA PHE A 57 7.19 14.75 11.48
C PHE A 57 7.91 16.09 11.23
N ARG A 58 7.82 17.06 12.16
CA ARG A 58 8.62 18.29 12.06
C ARG A 58 10.13 17.99 12.11
N GLN A 59 10.57 17.11 13.02
CA GLN A 59 11.98 16.68 13.07
C GLN A 59 12.45 16.03 11.79
N PHE A 60 11.60 15.25 11.11
CA PHE A 60 11.88 14.73 9.78
C PHE A 60 12.05 15.87 8.78
N MET A 61 11.12 16.82 8.73
CA MET A 61 11.15 17.95 7.79
C MET A 61 12.40 18.84 7.98
N ASP A 62 12.88 19.00 9.20
CA ASP A 62 14.10 19.78 9.50
C ASP A 62 15.37 19.16 8.90
N SER A 63 15.37 17.85 8.64
CA SER A 63 16.52 17.11 8.09
C SER A 63 16.29 16.59 6.66
N TYR A 64 15.06 16.68 6.18
CA TYR A 64 14.68 16.18 4.88
C TYR A 64 15.40 16.88 3.74
N VAL A 65 15.92 16.09 2.81
CA VAL A 65 16.48 16.55 1.54
C VAL A 65 15.80 15.78 0.42
N LYS A 66 15.27 16.48 -0.57
CA LYS A 66 14.65 15.84 -1.71
C LYS A 66 15.68 15.06 -2.53
N LEU A 67 15.49 13.77 -2.64
CA LEU A 67 16.34 12.82 -3.37
C LEU A 67 15.51 12.04 -4.38
N SER A 68 14.60 12.73 -5.08
CA SER A 68 13.73 12.16 -6.11
C SER A 68 13.31 13.22 -7.13
N ASP A 69 12.74 12.78 -8.26
CA ASP A 69 12.09 13.65 -9.25
C ASP A 69 10.55 13.66 -9.12
N TYR A 70 10.00 13.07 -8.07
CA TYR A 70 8.56 13.09 -7.83
C TYR A 70 8.04 14.51 -7.56
N PRO A 71 6.79 14.83 -7.94
CA PRO A 71 6.15 16.08 -7.52
C PRO A 71 6.11 16.21 -5.99
N ASP A 72 6.41 17.40 -5.45
CA ASP A 72 6.52 17.64 -4.01
C ASP A 72 5.26 17.25 -3.25
N SER A 73 4.07 17.56 -3.80
CA SER A 73 2.80 17.20 -3.16
C SER A 73 2.58 15.70 -3.05
N TYR A 74 2.97 14.95 -4.08
CA TYR A 74 2.88 13.48 -4.10
C TYR A 74 3.86 12.86 -3.10
N GLU A 75 5.10 13.31 -3.14
CA GLU A 75 6.15 12.82 -2.27
C GLU A 75 5.83 13.11 -0.80
N MET A 76 5.40 14.34 -0.51
CA MET A 76 5.05 14.74 0.85
C MET A 76 3.84 13.99 1.41
N ALA A 77 2.85 13.66 0.58
CA ALA A 77 1.72 12.83 0.98
C ALA A 77 2.17 11.42 1.43
N ASN A 78 3.14 10.84 0.72
CA ASN A 78 3.70 9.53 1.09
C ASN A 78 4.53 9.60 2.38
N TRP A 79 5.35 10.66 2.55
CA TRP A 79 6.11 10.87 3.79
C TRP A 79 5.23 11.13 5.01
N LYS A 80 4.14 11.88 4.87
CA LYS A 80 3.18 12.13 5.94
C LYS A 80 2.55 10.85 6.49
N ARG A 81 2.23 9.90 5.63
CA ARG A 81 1.41 8.73 5.95
C ARG A 81 1.82 7.99 7.22
N PRO A 82 3.04 7.48 7.40
CA PRO A 82 3.41 6.71 8.60
C PRO A 82 3.34 7.55 9.88
N PHE A 83 3.69 8.83 9.83
CA PHE A 83 3.63 9.70 10.99
C PHE A 83 2.18 10.01 11.43
N MET A 84 1.27 10.20 10.46
CA MET A 84 -0.13 10.44 10.75
C MET A 84 -0.81 9.20 11.30
N MET A 85 -0.46 8.02 10.80
CA MET A 85 -0.94 6.75 11.34
C MET A 85 -0.46 6.52 12.78
N GLU A 86 0.82 6.76 13.06
CA GLU A 86 1.37 6.68 14.42
C GLU A 86 0.62 7.61 15.38
N ALA A 87 0.39 8.87 14.96
CA ALA A 87 -0.33 9.84 15.76
C ALA A 87 -1.77 9.40 16.06
N TRP A 88 -2.49 8.91 15.04
CA TRP A 88 -3.82 8.39 15.19
C TRP A 88 -3.87 7.18 16.16
N MET A 89 -2.93 6.24 16.00
CA MET A 89 -2.86 5.07 16.88
C MET A 89 -2.62 5.46 18.34
N LYS A 90 -1.81 6.49 18.58
CA LYS A 90 -1.55 7.00 19.94
C LYS A 90 -2.78 7.71 20.53
N GLU A 91 -3.46 8.55 19.73
CA GLU A 91 -4.67 9.27 20.14
C GLU A 91 -5.82 8.32 20.50
N GLU A 92 -6.04 7.29 19.65
CA GLU A 92 -7.12 6.31 19.86
C GLU A 92 -6.75 5.15 20.80
N GLY A 93 -5.51 5.12 21.31
CA GLY A 93 -5.03 4.02 22.17
C GLY A 93 -4.99 2.67 21.46
N THR A 94 -4.86 2.66 20.13
CA THR A 94 -4.93 1.46 19.30
C THR A 94 -3.56 0.79 19.18
N GLU A 95 -3.50 -0.51 19.44
CA GLU A 95 -2.25 -1.27 19.42
C GLU A 95 -1.92 -1.86 18.05
N ARG A 96 -2.92 -2.09 17.18
CA ARG A 96 -2.75 -2.78 15.90
C ARG A 96 -3.69 -2.20 14.85
N VAL A 97 -3.21 -2.08 13.62
CA VAL A 97 -3.99 -1.60 12.47
C VAL A 97 -3.64 -2.36 11.18
N PHE A 98 -4.56 -2.35 10.23
CA PHE A 98 -4.25 -2.57 8.82
C PHE A 98 -4.20 -1.22 8.11
N LEU A 99 -3.22 -1.03 7.23
CA LEU A 99 -3.15 0.10 6.31
C LEU A 99 -3.52 -0.35 4.89
N LEU A 100 -4.31 0.47 4.22
CA LEU A 100 -4.52 0.37 2.77
C LEU A 100 -4.20 1.68 2.07
N ASP A 101 -3.65 1.59 0.88
CA ASP A 101 -3.63 2.72 -0.04
C ASP A 101 -5.03 2.99 -0.58
N SER A 102 -5.28 4.24 -0.94
CA SER A 102 -6.60 4.72 -1.40
C SER A 102 -7.06 4.14 -2.75
N ASP A 103 -6.22 3.35 -3.42
CA ASP A 103 -6.51 2.63 -4.66
C ASP A 103 -6.50 1.10 -4.50
N VAL A 104 -6.69 0.64 -3.26
CA VAL A 104 -6.86 -0.78 -2.93
C VAL A 104 -8.34 -1.13 -2.75
N MET A 105 -8.78 -2.21 -3.38
CA MET A 105 -10.11 -2.81 -3.21
C MET A 105 -10.04 -4.01 -2.27
N SER A 106 -10.84 -4.01 -1.21
CA SER A 106 -10.88 -5.07 -0.18
C SER A 106 -11.86 -6.19 -0.53
N PHE A 107 -11.48 -7.45 -0.20
CA PHE A 107 -12.29 -8.65 -0.42
C PHE A 107 -12.20 -9.65 0.75
N ALA A 108 -11.80 -9.19 1.94
CA ALA A 108 -11.67 -10.01 3.13
C ALA A 108 -11.95 -9.22 4.42
N ASP A 109 -12.39 -9.92 5.46
CA ASP A 109 -12.37 -9.45 6.85
C ASP A 109 -10.93 -9.65 7.38
N TYR A 110 -10.16 -8.59 7.43
CA TYR A 110 -8.73 -8.67 7.76
C TYR A 110 -8.47 -9.16 9.18
N SER A 111 -9.36 -8.83 10.11
CA SER A 111 -9.26 -9.31 11.50
C SER A 111 -9.48 -10.81 11.63
N LYS A 112 -10.35 -11.39 10.78
CA LYS A 112 -10.69 -12.81 10.84
C LYS A 112 -9.92 -13.68 9.86
N GLU A 113 -9.50 -13.10 8.73
CA GLU A 113 -8.98 -13.89 7.63
C GLU A 113 -7.49 -13.63 7.35
N VAL A 114 -6.94 -12.48 7.74
CA VAL A 114 -5.52 -12.15 7.54
C VAL A 114 -4.74 -12.22 8.85
N ALA A 115 -5.20 -11.51 9.90
CA ALA A 115 -4.48 -11.45 11.16
C ALA A 115 -4.18 -12.82 11.77
N PRO A 116 -5.09 -13.84 11.75
CA PRO A 116 -4.80 -15.17 12.27
C PRO A 116 -3.75 -15.96 11.48
N GLN A 117 -3.41 -15.52 10.26
CA GLN A 117 -2.38 -16.15 9.44
C GLN A 117 -0.99 -15.53 9.64
N LEU A 118 -0.92 -14.41 10.37
CA LEU A 118 0.36 -13.79 10.73
C LEU A 118 1.00 -14.56 11.88
N PRO A 119 2.33 -14.79 11.85
CA PRO A 119 3.03 -15.40 12.97
C PRO A 119 2.88 -14.56 14.25
N PRO A 120 2.93 -15.19 15.44
CA PRO A 120 2.79 -14.48 16.72
C PRO A 120 3.79 -13.33 16.91
N GLU A 121 4.99 -13.48 16.37
CA GLU A 121 6.07 -12.48 16.40
C GLU A 121 5.88 -11.36 15.38
N CYS A 122 4.87 -11.41 14.52
CA CYS A 122 4.66 -10.41 13.48
C CYS A 122 4.33 -9.04 14.07
N SER A 123 5.23 -8.10 13.87
CA SER A 123 5.03 -6.70 14.26
C SER A 123 4.61 -5.80 13.10
N ALA A 124 4.99 -6.17 11.87
CA ALA A 124 4.57 -5.46 10.65
C ALA A 124 4.56 -6.39 9.44
N THR A 125 3.83 -5.97 8.40
CA THR A 125 3.90 -6.63 7.09
C THR A 125 4.19 -5.62 5.99
N ILE A 126 4.84 -6.11 4.93
CA ILE A 126 5.19 -5.35 3.73
C ILE A 126 4.84 -6.14 2.49
N MET A 127 4.96 -5.52 1.34
CA MET A 127 4.90 -6.23 0.06
C MET A 127 6.14 -5.91 -0.78
N VAL A 128 6.90 -6.97 -1.10
CA VAL A 128 8.11 -6.88 -1.91
C VAL A 128 8.26 -8.16 -2.75
N THR A 129 8.83 -8.05 -3.94
CA THR A 129 9.10 -9.18 -4.83
C THR A 129 10.25 -10.04 -4.30
N ALA A 130 10.32 -11.29 -4.77
CA ALA A 130 11.42 -12.19 -4.48
C ALA A 130 12.74 -11.68 -5.09
N GLY A 131 13.83 -12.13 -4.49
CA GLY A 131 15.18 -11.83 -4.96
C GLY A 131 15.82 -10.60 -4.32
N GLU A 132 17.10 -10.45 -4.59
CA GLU A 132 17.89 -9.32 -4.13
C GLU A 132 17.62 -8.11 -5.03
N GLN A 133 17.31 -6.97 -4.42
CA GLN A 133 17.06 -5.74 -5.15
C GLN A 133 18.36 -4.98 -5.41
N ILE A 134 18.55 -4.52 -6.64
CA ILE A 134 19.64 -3.59 -6.99
C ILE A 134 19.36 -2.20 -6.41
N VAL A 135 20.40 -1.37 -6.36
CA VAL A 135 20.32 -0.01 -5.76
C VAL A 135 19.13 0.81 -6.26
N GLY A 136 18.82 0.76 -7.56
CA GLY A 136 17.69 1.49 -8.14
C GLY A 136 16.32 0.96 -7.72
N ASP A 137 16.23 -0.31 -7.36
CA ASP A 137 14.98 -1.01 -7.08
C ASP A 137 14.76 -1.28 -5.58
N TRP A 138 15.48 -0.60 -4.68
CA TRP A 138 15.23 -0.69 -3.24
C TRP A 138 13.86 -0.13 -2.89
N TRP A 139 12.86 -1.00 -2.80
CA TRP A 139 11.50 -0.64 -2.46
C TRP A 139 10.76 -1.77 -1.75
N SER A 140 9.90 -1.41 -0.82
CA SER A 140 8.85 -2.27 -0.25
C SER A 140 7.57 -1.47 -0.18
N SER A 141 6.48 -2.03 -0.66
CA SER A 141 5.21 -1.31 -0.69
C SER A 141 4.40 -1.53 0.57
N PRO A 142 3.86 -0.47 1.18
CA PRO A 142 2.96 -0.56 2.32
C PRO A 142 1.48 -0.59 1.92
N HIS A 143 1.13 -0.64 0.62
CA HIS A 143 -0.23 -0.42 0.12
C HIS A 143 -1.30 -1.35 0.73
N PHE A 144 -0.90 -2.51 1.23
CA PHE A 144 -1.65 -3.39 2.11
C PHE A 144 -0.69 -3.94 3.15
N SER A 145 -0.83 -3.48 4.40
CA SER A 145 0.09 -3.85 5.46
C SER A 145 -0.59 -3.88 6.84
N TYR A 146 -0.05 -4.70 7.71
CA TYR A 146 -0.40 -4.79 9.13
C TYR A 146 0.70 -4.12 9.95
N TRP A 147 0.35 -3.45 11.04
CA TRP A 147 1.26 -2.74 11.92
C TRP A 147 0.86 -2.89 13.38
N THR A 148 1.83 -3.19 14.24
CA THR A 148 1.72 -2.84 15.64
C THR A 148 2.12 -1.38 15.84
N ARG A 149 1.68 -0.76 16.93
CA ARG A 149 2.04 0.63 17.24
C ARG A 149 3.55 0.79 17.42
N GLU A 150 4.19 -0.17 18.11
CA GLU A 150 5.64 -0.16 18.35
C GLU A 150 6.43 -0.23 17.04
N ALA A 151 6.03 -1.10 16.10
CA ALA A 151 6.70 -1.22 14.81
C ALA A 151 6.57 0.04 13.96
N LEU A 152 5.40 0.69 14.01
CA LEU A 152 5.18 1.95 13.29
C LEU A 152 5.97 3.11 13.92
N GLU A 153 6.07 3.14 15.24
CA GLU A 153 6.90 4.11 15.97
C GLU A 153 8.39 3.93 15.68
N ASP A 154 8.84 2.67 15.57
CA ASP A 154 10.23 2.35 15.19
C ASP A 154 10.51 2.75 13.74
N LEU A 155 9.60 2.47 12.78
CA LEU A 155 9.72 2.93 11.40
C LEU A 155 9.82 4.45 11.30
N THR A 156 8.95 5.20 11.96
CA THR A 156 9.00 6.67 11.89
C THR A 156 10.25 7.25 12.55
N THR A 157 10.76 6.60 13.59
CA THR A 157 12.06 6.94 14.22
C THR A 157 13.21 6.65 13.25
N PHE A 158 13.19 5.50 12.58
CA PHE A 158 14.15 5.16 11.52
C PHE A 158 14.14 6.17 10.38
N ILE A 159 12.97 6.61 9.90
CA ILE A 159 12.84 7.62 8.83
C ILE A 159 13.50 8.93 9.24
N VAL A 160 13.28 9.41 10.47
CA VAL A 160 13.94 10.63 11.00
C VAL A 160 15.45 10.45 11.07
N ALA A 161 15.91 9.29 11.57
CA ALA A 161 17.33 9.00 11.73
C ALA A 161 18.05 8.88 10.37
N ALA A 162 17.40 8.30 9.35
CA ALA A 162 18.00 8.01 8.06
C ALA A 162 18.55 9.24 7.33
N TYR A 163 17.92 10.41 7.51
CA TYR A 163 18.40 11.67 6.93
C TYR A 163 19.51 12.35 7.77
N ARG A 164 19.69 11.94 9.02
CA ARG A 164 20.71 12.48 9.95
C ARG A 164 21.93 11.61 10.05
N ASP A 165 21.77 10.29 9.92
CA ASP A 165 22.87 9.34 9.92
C ASP A 165 23.64 9.38 8.59
N PRO A 166 24.96 9.69 8.57
CA PRO A 166 25.73 9.82 7.33
C PRO A 166 25.77 8.53 6.49
N ASN A 167 25.74 7.34 7.13
CA ASN A 167 25.82 6.06 6.41
C ASN A 167 24.50 5.74 5.71
N LEU A 168 23.37 5.92 6.41
CA LEU A 168 22.04 5.74 5.81
C LEU A 168 21.81 6.77 4.72
N ARG A 169 22.10 8.04 4.99
CA ARG A 169 21.99 9.10 4.01
C ARG A 169 22.81 8.83 2.74
N SER A 170 24.05 8.34 2.87
CA SER A 170 24.88 7.95 1.73
C SER A 170 24.22 6.86 0.86
N LYS A 171 23.53 5.88 1.47
CA LYS A 171 22.75 4.88 0.74
C LYS A 171 21.61 5.52 -0.03
N LEU A 172 20.85 6.43 0.59
CA LEU A 172 19.75 7.14 -0.08
C LEU A 172 20.26 7.95 -1.27
N GLU A 173 21.35 8.70 -1.08
CA GLU A 173 22.00 9.46 -2.15
C GLU A 173 22.52 8.55 -3.27
N SER A 174 23.00 7.34 -2.94
CA SER A 174 23.44 6.38 -3.96
C SER A 174 22.31 5.89 -4.84
N LYS A 175 21.12 5.66 -4.26
CA LYS A 175 19.92 5.34 -5.01
C LYS A 175 19.52 6.47 -5.95
N TYR A 176 19.48 7.71 -5.48
CA TYR A 176 19.13 8.86 -6.31
C TYR A 176 20.13 9.07 -7.45
N ARG A 177 21.44 8.99 -7.15
CA ARG A 177 22.49 9.05 -8.19
C ARG A 177 22.33 7.95 -9.23
N TRP A 178 21.93 6.73 -8.81
CA TRP A 178 21.66 5.64 -9.75
C TRP A 178 20.51 6.00 -10.72
N HIS A 179 19.40 6.56 -10.20
CA HIS A 179 18.28 7.01 -11.04
C HIS A 179 18.72 8.05 -12.06
N ILE A 180 19.48 9.06 -11.65
CA ILE A 180 20.03 10.09 -12.53
C ILE A 180 20.94 9.46 -13.59
N ALA A 181 21.89 8.64 -13.19
CA ALA A 181 22.89 8.05 -14.09
C ALA A 181 22.26 7.12 -15.16
N ASN A 182 21.11 6.50 -14.84
CA ASN A 182 20.40 5.59 -15.76
C ASN A 182 19.22 6.27 -16.49
N GLY A 183 19.00 7.57 -16.32
CA GLY A 183 17.89 8.31 -16.94
C GLY A 183 16.52 7.76 -16.55
N ARG A 184 16.40 7.15 -15.37
CA ARG A 184 15.16 6.55 -14.87
C ARG A 184 14.46 7.51 -13.91
N PRO A 185 13.17 7.82 -14.12
CA PRO A 185 12.42 8.61 -13.15
C PRO A 185 12.32 7.86 -11.81
N GLY A 186 12.23 8.60 -10.71
CA GLY A 186 12.12 8.06 -9.36
C GLY A 186 13.16 8.60 -8.40
N GLY A 187 13.56 7.76 -7.44
CA GLY A 187 14.51 8.12 -6.39
C GLY A 187 14.10 7.55 -5.04
N VAL A 188 14.37 8.32 -4.00
CA VAL A 188 14.07 7.95 -2.61
C VAL A 188 12.64 8.37 -2.27
N CYS A 189 11.87 7.47 -1.68
CA CYS A 189 10.53 7.71 -1.15
C CYS A 189 10.30 6.85 0.10
N ASP A 190 9.11 6.91 0.66
CA ASP A 190 8.71 6.10 1.82
C ASP A 190 8.93 4.60 1.62
N MET A 191 8.71 4.08 0.41
CA MET A 191 8.97 2.67 0.07
C MET A 191 10.46 2.31 0.16
N THR A 192 11.36 3.24 -0.11
CA THR A 192 12.82 3.03 0.07
C THR A 192 13.18 2.90 1.54
N MET A 193 12.59 3.76 2.39
CA MET A 193 12.78 3.66 3.84
C MET A 193 12.24 2.36 4.39
N LEU A 194 11.05 1.98 3.94
CA LEU A 194 10.42 0.73 4.35
C LEU A 194 11.28 -0.49 3.99
N TYR A 195 11.91 -0.48 2.81
CA TYR A 195 12.84 -1.53 2.40
C TYR A 195 14.04 -1.65 3.36
N HIS A 196 14.71 -0.53 3.66
CA HIS A 196 15.87 -0.54 4.54
C HIS A 196 15.52 -0.85 6.00
N TRP A 197 14.38 -0.37 6.48
CA TRP A 197 13.88 -0.68 7.81
C TRP A 197 13.50 -2.16 7.94
N ALA A 198 12.78 -2.72 6.96
CA ALA A 198 12.38 -4.12 6.97
C ALA A 198 13.59 -5.08 6.92
N ALA A 199 14.66 -4.69 6.21
CA ALA A 199 15.90 -5.47 6.17
C ALA A 199 16.61 -5.56 7.53
N GLN A 200 16.35 -4.63 8.46
CA GLN A 200 16.85 -4.67 9.85
C GLN A 200 15.92 -5.44 10.80
N ASN A 201 14.67 -5.70 10.38
CA ASN A 201 13.60 -6.28 11.19
C ASN A 201 13.11 -7.63 10.64
N THR A 202 13.97 -8.42 10.00
CA THR A 202 13.61 -9.65 9.27
C THR A 202 12.92 -10.73 10.12
N GLY A 203 13.09 -10.70 11.46
CA GLY A 203 12.46 -11.66 12.38
C GLY A 203 11.00 -11.33 12.70
N THR A 204 10.55 -10.09 12.47
CA THR A 204 9.22 -9.61 12.88
C THR A 204 8.44 -8.95 11.75
N VAL A 205 9.07 -8.75 10.59
CA VAL A 205 8.43 -8.17 9.39
C VAL A 205 8.19 -9.26 8.35
N PHE A 206 6.94 -9.44 7.92
CA PHE A 206 6.54 -10.50 7.00
C PHE A 206 6.05 -9.94 5.67
N ASN A 207 6.19 -10.74 4.61
CA ASN A 207 5.86 -10.34 3.25
C ASN A 207 4.51 -10.92 2.80
N LEU A 208 3.49 -10.07 2.67
CA LEU A 208 2.14 -10.47 2.23
C LEU A 208 2.00 -10.66 0.70
N ALA A 209 3.04 -10.38 -0.08
CA ALA A 209 3.08 -10.75 -1.49
C ALA A 209 3.25 -12.27 -1.69
N LYS A 210 3.73 -13.00 -0.65
CA LYS A 210 3.79 -14.45 -0.64
C LYS A 210 2.41 -15.06 -0.41
N VAL A 211 2.10 -16.12 -1.15
CA VAL A 211 0.90 -16.92 -0.90
C VAL A 211 1.00 -17.61 0.46
N THR A 212 -0.01 -17.41 1.30
CA THR A 212 -0.16 -18.01 2.62
C THR A 212 -1.54 -18.66 2.71
N HIS A 213 -1.61 -19.95 3.05
CA HIS A 213 -2.87 -20.72 3.13
C HIS A 213 -3.82 -20.50 1.94
N HIS A 214 -3.29 -20.61 0.71
CA HIS A 214 -4.01 -20.39 -0.56
C HIS A 214 -4.58 -18.97 -0.76
N SER A 215 -4.06 -17.99 -0.03
CA SER A 215 -4.49 -16.60 -0.13
C SER A 215 -3.28 -15.66 -0.21
N VAL A 216 -3.50 -14.44 -0.74
CA VAL A 216 -2.43 -13.47 -0.96
C VAL A 216 -2.99 -12.03 -1.01
N ALA A 217 -2.17 -11.04 -0.69
CA ALA A 217 -2.41 -9.67 -1.08
C ALA A 217 -1.89 -9.42 -2.50
N ASP A 218 -2.64 -8.69 -3.32
CA ASP A 218 -2.22 -8.36 -4.68
C ASP A 218 -1.21 -7.22 -4.70
N LEU A 219 -0.05 -7.43 -5.29
CA LEU A 219 0.97 -6.39 -5.45
C LEU A 219 0.55 -5.31 -6.46
N GLY A 220 -0.23 -5.70 -7.48
CA GLY A 220 -0.80 -4.79 -8.48
C GLY A 220 -1.53 -5.55 -9.57
N VAL A 221 -2.79 -5.21 -9.81
CA VAL A 221 -3.64 -5.90 -10.82
C VAL A 221 -3.12 -5.78 -12.24
N GLY A 222 -2.31 -4.75 -12.53
CA GLY A 222 -1.76 -4.47 -13.86
C GLY A 222 -0.46 -5.21 -14.20
N ALA A 223 0.03 -6.09 -13.33
CA ALA A 223 1.26 -6.85 -13.53
C ALA A 223 1.04 -8.34 -13.28
N SER A 224 1.78 -9.20 -14.00
CA SER A 224 1.79 -10.65 -13.74
C SER A 224 2.54 -11.01 -12.46
N THR A 225 3.45 -10.14 -12.02
CA THR A 225 4.25 -10.27 -10.80
C THR A 225 3.41 -10.10 -9.54
N ASN A 226 3.67 -10.92 -8.54
CA ASN A 226 3.24 -10.68 -7.15
C ASN A 226 4.44 -10.83 -6.23
N TYR A 227 4.78 -12.04 -5.78
CA TYR A 227 6.05 -12.32 -5.12
C TYR A 227 7.11 -12.72 -6.15
N PHE A 228 6.80 -13.64 -7.04
CA PHE A 228 7.67 -14.04 -8.16
C PHE A 228 7.32 -13.25 -9.42
N GLU A 229 8.31 -13.09 -10.30
CA GLU A 229 8.07 -12.62 -11.67
C GLU A 229 7.17 -13.57 -12.44
N ASP A 230 6.33 -13.03 -13.32
CA ASP A 230 5.42 -13.78 -14.18
C ASP A 230 4.56 -14.84 -13.44
N GLU A 231 4.16 -14.55 -12.21
CA GLU A 231 3.48 -15.47 -11.30
C GLU A 231 2.01 -15.73 -11.69
N TYR A 232 1.32 -14.74 -12.26
CA TYR A 232 -0.11 -14.85 -12.62
C TYR A 232 -0.37 -14.67 -14.10
N GLU A 233 -1.43 -15.36 -14.59
CA GLU A 233 -1.93 -15.16 -15.95
C GLU A 233 -2.49 -13.75 -16.12
N MET A 234 -2.28 -13.16 -17.33
CA MET A 234 -2.79 -11.84 -17.70
C MET A 234 -3.89 -11.91 -18.74
N ARG A 235 -4.88 -11.02 -18.65
CA ARG A 235 -5.92 -10.81 -19.66
C ARG A 235 -6.21 -9.31 -19.78
N GLY A 236 -6.09 -8.77 -21.00
CA GLY A 236 -6.41 -7.36 -21.27
C GLY A 236 -5.59 -6.34 -20.46
N GLY A 237 -4.34 -6.69 -20.11
CA GLY A 237 -3.45 -5.85 -19.30
C GLY A 237 -3.67 -5.95 -17.78
N PHE A 238 -4.49 -6.90 -17.33
CA PHE A 238 -4.75 -7.17 -15.91
C PHE A 238 -4.52 -8.63 -15.56
N LYS A 239 -4.25 -8.94 -14.29
CA LYS A 239 -4.28 -10.32 -13.79
C LYS A 239 -5.62 -10.95 -14.15
N ARG A 240 -5.57 -12.14 -14.74
CA ARG A 240 -6.78 -12.92 -15.05
C ARG A 240 -7.40 -13.42 -13.76
N MET A 241 -8.60 -12.96 -13.46
CA MET A 241 -9.30 -13.28 -12.22
C MET A 241 -10.66 -13.92 -12.51
N VAL A 242 -11.03 -14.85 -11.64
CA VAL A 242 -12.38 -15.42 -11.55
C VAL A 242 -12.99 -14.98 -10.23
N PHE A 243 -14.24 -14.50 -10.28
CA PHE A 243 -14.97 -14.08 -9.07
C PHE A 243 -15.97 -15.17 -8.66
N ARG A 244 -15.84 -15.67 -7.42
CA ARG A 244 -16.78 -16.61 -6.81
C ARG A 244 -17.39 -15.97 -5.56
N ASN A 245 -18.71 -15.84 -5.54
CA ASN A 245 -19.43 -15.12 -4.47
C ASN A 245 -18.85 -13.70 -4.22
N GLY A 246 -18.37 -13.05 -5.28
CA GLY A 246 -17.79 -11.72 -5.21
C GLY A 246 -16.33 -11.65 -4.73
N ILE A 247 -15.69 -12.76 -4.45
CA ILE A 247 -14.28 -12.87 -4.03
C ILE A 247 -13.40 -13.19 -5.24
N PRO A 248 -12.27 -12.48 -5.45
CA PRO A 248 -11.36 -12.69 -6.57
C PRO A 248 -10.41 -13.86 -6.33
N TYR A 249 -10.20 -14.67 -7.38
CA TYR A 249 -9.21 -15.75 -7.45
C TYR A 249 -8.40 -15.60 -8.74
N GLY A 250 -7.10 -15.85 -8.67
CA GLY A 250 -6.21 -15.93 -9.82
C GLY A 250 -5.47 -17.26 -9.88
N PHE A 251 -5.16 -17.73 -11.07
CA PHE A 251 -4.32 -18.92 -11.23
C PHE A 251 -2.85 -18.54 -11.10
N ASN A 252 -2.21 -19.04 -10.04
CA ASN A 252 -0.77 -18.90 -9.81
C ASN A 252 -0.02 -19.95 -10.62
N LYS A 253 0.75 -19.51 -11.61
CA LYS A 253 1.47 -20.39 -12.54
C LYS A 253 2.62 -21.14 -11.87
N ILE A 254 3.26 -20.53 -10.88
CA ILE A 254 4.39 -21.11 -10.13
C ILE A 254 3.89 -22.23 -9.22
N LEU A 255 2.85 -21.96 -8.45
CA LEU A 255 2.26 -22.93 -7.51
C LEU A 255 1.28 -23.90 -8.21
N ARG A 256 0.91 -23.65 -9.47
CA ARG A 256 -0.06 -24.42 -10.27
C ARG A 256 -1.41 -24.59 -9.58
N GLN A 257 -1.88 -23.56 -8.91
CA GLN A 257 -3.16 -23.58 -8.19
C GLN A 257 -3.87 -22.23 -8.26
N GLU A 258 -5.17 -22.23 -7.98
CA GLU A 258 -5.90 -21.01 -7.76
C GLU A 258 -5.59 -20.44 -6.38
N VAL A 259 -5.40 -19.13 -6.32
CA VAL A 259 -5.10 -18.38 -5.11
C VAL A 259 -6.14 -17.27 -4.95
N ARG A 260 -6.69 -17.14 -3.74
CA ARG A 260 -7.63 -16.09 -3.35
C ARG A 260 -6.87 -14.79 -3.13
N PHE A 261 -7.43 -13.67 -3.58
CA PHE A 261 -6.91 -12.35 -3.24
C PHE A 261 -7.70 -11.74 -2.07
N TRP A 262 -7.01 -11.30 -1.00
CA TRP A 262 -7.61 -10.53 0.08
C TRP A 262 -7.91 -9.09 -0.33
N CYS A 263 -7.11 -8.56 -1.23
CA CYS A 263 -7.27 -7.22 -1.80
C CYS A 263 -6.75 -7.19 -3.24
N LEU A 264 -7.15 -6.16 -3.98
CA LEU A 264 -6.67 -5.87 -5.34
C LEU A 264 -6.13 -4.44 -5.38
N HIS A 265 -4.87 -4.26 -5.76
CA HIS A 265 -4.22 -2.97 -5.86
C HIS A 265 -4.32 -2.41 -7.27
N CYS A 266 -5.09 -1.34 -7.43
CA CYS A 266 -5.40 -0.70 -8.70
C CYS A 266 -4.52 0.53 -8.97
N GLN A 267 -3.20 0.41 -8.87
CA GLN A 267 -2.27 1.53 -9.01
C GLN A 267 -2.27 2.17 -10.40
N GLY A 268 -1.93 3.44 -10.45
CA GLY A 268 -1.74 4.20 -11.69
C GLY A 268 -2.97 4.20 -12.58
N LYS A 269 -2.83 3.78 -13.84
CA LYS A 269 -3.92 3.73 -14.83
C LYS A 269 -5.02 2.74 -14.44
N ALA A 270 -4.72 1.74 -13.62
CA ALA A 270 -5.69 0.74 -13.18
C ALA A 270 -6.74 1.29 -12.20
N LYS A 271 -6.55 2.49 -11.60
CA LYS A 271 -7.56 3.16 -10.75
C LYS A 271 -8.93 3.26 -11.44
N GLY A 272 -8.96 3.47 -12.75
CA GLY A 272 -10.19 3.49 -13.53
C GLY A 272 -10.96 2.17 -13.57
N ALA A 273 -10.30 1.03 -13.27
CA ALA A 273 -10.94 -0.29 -13.21
C ALA A 273 -11.75 -0.49 -11.92
N MET A 274 -11.46 0.24 -10.84
CA MET A 274 -12.14 0.10 -9.54
C MET A 274 -13.66 0.26 -9.65
N ARG A 275 -14.15 1.12 -10.54
CA ARG A 275 -15.59 1.30 -10.80
C ARG A 275 -16.30 0.03 -11.29
N PHE A 276 -15.58 -0.85 -11.99
CA PHE A 276 -16.11 -2.13 -12.46
C PHE A 276 -15.99 -3.22 -11.38
N LEU A 277 -14.87 -3.22 -10.67
CA LEU A 277 -14.63 -4.11 -9.52
C LEU A 277 -15.61 -3.83 -8.36
N GLY A 278 -15.99 -2.57 -8.16
CA GLY A 278 -16.99 -2.17 -7.16
C GLY A 278 -18.41 -2.67 -7.43
N ARG A 279 -18.74 -3.06 -8.67
CA ARG A 279 -20.08 -3.50 -9.11
C ARG A 279 -20.12 -5.02 -9.29
N PRO A 280 -20.85 -5.79 -8.46
CA PRO A 280 -20.84 -7.25 -8.50
C PRO A 280 -21.13 -7.84 -9.89
N GLY A 281 -22.09 -7.32 -10.63
CA GLY A 281 -22.45 -7.80 -11.97
C GLY A 281 -21.43 -7.48 -13.08
N LEU A 282 -20.45 -6.60 -12.83
CA LEU A 282 -19.44 -6.20 -13.80
C LEU A 282 -18.05 -6.75 -13.52
N ARG A 283 -17.83 -7.34 -12.35
CA ARG A 283 -16.49 -7.78 -11.89
C ARG A 283 -15.83 -8.76 -12.84
N ALA A 284 -16.58 -9.75 -13.34
CA ALA A 284 -16.03 -10.75 -14.25
C ALA A 284 -15.56 -10.18 -15.59
N PHE A 285 -16.13 -9.04 -16.00
CA PHE A 285 -15.89 -8.38 -17.28
C PHE A 285 -14.99 -7.15 -17.18
N PHE A 286 -14.44 -6.84 -15.99
CA PHE A 286 -13.72 -5.57 -15.78
C PHE A 286 -12.56 -5.34 -16.76
N PRO A 287 -11.75 -6.34 -17.20
CA PRO A 287 -10.68 -6.09 -18.15
C PRO A 287 -11.20 -5.60 -19.51
N ASP A 288 -12.27 -6.22 -20.00
CA ASP A 288 -12.85 -5.89 -21.31
C ASP A 288 -13.57 -4.53 -21.25
N LEU A 289 -14.37 -4.29 -20.20
CA LEU A 289 -15.05 -3.03 -19.97
C LEU A 289 -14.09 -1.85 -19.78
N TYR A 290 -12.98 -2.07 -19.07
CA TYR A 290 -11.95 -1.06 -18.91
C TYR A 290 -11.30 -0.70 -20.24
N ARG A 291 -10.96 -1.70 -21.08
CA ARG A 291 -10.38 -1.50 -22.41
C ARG A 291 -11.33 -0.71 -23.33
N ILE A 292 -12.63 -1.05 -23.36
CA ILE A 292 -13.64 -0.33 -24.13
C ILE A 292 -13.71 1.13 -23.68
N ALA A 293 -13.73 1.38 -22.37
CA ALA A 293 -13.78 2.73 -21.83
C ALA A 293 -12.53 3.57 -22.15
N GLN A 294 -11.35 2.96 -22.26
CA GLN A 294 -10.14 3.65 -22.70
C GLN A 294 -10.20 4.02 -24.18
N LEU A 295 -10.68 3.12 -25.04
CA LEU A 295 -10.84 3.38 -26.49
C LEU A 295 -11.85 4.50 -26.75
N GLN A 296 -12.90 4.63 -25.95
CA GLN A 296 -13.89 5.71 -26.05
C GLN A 296 -13.34 7.08 -25.63
N ARG A 297 -12.33 7.12 -24.75
CA ARG A 297 -11.68 8.38 -24.31
C ARG A 297 -10.59 8.85 -25.27
N ALA A 298 -10.09 7.97 -26.11
CA ALA A 298 -9.05 8.28 -27.10
C ALA A 298 -9.62 8.77 -28.45
N ARG A 299 -10.96 8.77 -28.59
CA ARG A 299 -11.73 9.38 -29.68
C ARG A 299 -12.28 10.73 -29.26
#